data_88d4433f0e74d8b92bde7bba7f822704
#
_entry.id   88d4433f0e74d8b92bde7bba7f822704
#
_cell.length_a   1.000
_cell.length_b   1.000
_cell.length_c   1.000
_cell.angle_alpha   90.00
_cell.angle_beta   90.00
_cell.angle_gamma   90.00
#
_symmetry.space_group_name_H-M   'P 1'
#
loop_
_entity.id
_entity.type
_entity.pdbx_description
1 polymer ?
#
loop_
_entity_poly.entity_id
_entity_poly.type
_entity_poly.pdbx_seq_one_letter_code
_entity_poly.pdbx_strand_id
1 'polypeptide(L)'
;MSNMNTSSTKAPLDAHADDVSQLTHYLEDKLGCSQIVLHKERRWRPVWRAAMMRNGKHTEMLLKGNRTWLTHPYPLEYEMLMQRTLHENGIPIPAVLGMCPGPKTIVMEWVRGGRDPGLIAEAIENRSVMTDDRWQASLRYMEILADMHRIPPEKFVAVGAKLPTGDEEIALGNFERFHAMTGQINITDPFIEFFSRWLRRNYPNGRNSISFLTGDCGQFLSDGPEVTCILDVEIGHLGDPMRDLACFRGRHPIENMGDVPALFLHYEKAIGVPLDYDALAFQTVAFLCEAYYGPLFGMHDTGRGGDWVESVFQVAVIARRAMEALAEIIGLELDVLILPKQPEATPYEDLALGKLIADLERLPESDSLQGWQRNILVSVPHYLRNRGHYRQWCEQADIAETATLTGKQINNLTEADRNLTDFIKTAGPEQDAALTRLFHRRFLRHCLIIAGPDPSPDHIALAVMEPILNRRPAQDSTV
;
A
#
# COMPACT_ATOMS: atom_id res chain seq x y z
N MET A 1 11.79 24.88 24.81
CA MET A 1 13.00 24.11 24.57
C MET A 1 12.96 22.90 25.51
N SER A 2 12.44 21.82 25.04
CA SER A 2 12.37 20.55 25.77
C SER A 2 13.22 19.56 24.99
N ASN A 3 14.29 19.10 25.61
CA ASN A 3 15.21 18.09 25.07
C ASN A 3 14.47 16.78 24.82
N MET A 4 14.11 16.50 23.58
CA MET A 4 13.81 15.14 23.16
C MET A 4 15.15 14.37 23.06
N ASN A 5 15.45 13.58 24.07
CA ASN A 5 16.49 12.59 24.01
C ASN A 5 16.05 11.48 23.04
N THR A 6 16.36 11.63 21.77
CA THR A 6 16.30 10.53 20.81
C THR A 6 17.52 9.64 21.07
N SER A 7 17.36 8.64 21.94
CA SER A 7 18.27 7.52 21.95
C SER A 7 18.04 6.71 20.67
N SER A 8 18.66 7.15 19.59
CA SER A 8 18.88 6.33 18.40
C SER A 8 19.79 5.17 18.81
N THR A 9 19.20 4.08 19.23
CA THR A 9 19.91 2.80 19.28
C THR A 9 20.13 2.40 17.82
N LYS A 10 21.30 2.75 17.28
CA LYS A 10 21.84 2.09 16.08
C LYS A 10 21.68 0.59 16.30
N ALA A 11 20.86 -0.08 15.51
CA ALA A 11 20.91 -1.53 15.42
C ALA A 11 22.36 -1.87 15.01
N PRO A 12 23.09 -2.66 15.77
CA PRO A 12 24.47 -2.95 15.44
C PRO A 12 24.53 -3.68 14.10
N LEU A 13 25.57 -3.42 13.31
CA LEU A 13 25.91 -4.25 12.13
C LEU A 13 26.03 -5.74 12.49
N ASP A 14 26.30 -6.06 13.75
CA ASP A 14 26.37 -7.41 14.30
C ASP A 14 25.02 -8.11 14.48
N ALA A 15 23.90 -7.40 14.61
CA ALA A 15 22.57 -8.00 14.73
C ALA A 15 22.18 -8.82 13.48
N HIS A 16 22.68 -8.45 12.32
CA HIS A 16 22.46 -9.21 11.09
C HIS A 16 23.22 -10.53 11.04
N ALA A 17 24.43 -10.59 11.61
CA ALA A 17 25.22 -11.80 11.66
C ALA A 17 24.58 -12.83 12.63
N ASP A 18 24.05 -12.35 13.75
CA ASP A 18 23.34 -13.20 14.74
C ASP A 18 22.05 -13.77 14.15
N ASP A 19 21.26 -12.96 13.42
CA ASP A 19 20.04 -13.42 12.75
C ASP A 19 20.33 -14.54 11.73
N VAL A 20 21.34 -14.35 10.89
CA VAL A 20 21.75 -15.34 9.89
C VAL A 20 22.19 -16.63 10.57
N SER A 21 22.98 -16.55 11.65
CA SER A 21 23.43 -17.72 12.41
C SER A 21 22.26 -18.50 13.02
N GLN A 22 21.30 -17.81 13.65
CA GLN A 22 20.14 -18.44 14.27
C GLN A 22 19.21 -19.07 13.24
N LEU A 23 18.98 -18.40 12.10
CA LEU A 23 18.18 -18.95 10.98
C LEU A 23 18.85 -20.20 10.39
N THR A 24 20.16 -20.17 10.19
CA THR A 24 20.92 -21.31 9.69
C THR A 24 20.76 -22.50 10.63
N HIS A 25 21.00 -22.30 11.93
CA HIS A 25 20.85 -23.33 12.94
C HIS A 25 19.42 -23.92 13.00
N TYR A 26 18.39 -23.07 12.87
CA TYR A 26 17.00 -23.53 12.78
C TYR A 26 16.75 -24.44 11.57
N LEU A 27 17.27 -24.05 10.38
CA LEU A 27 17.15 -24.84 9.17
C LEU A 27 17.84 -26.20 9.26
N GLU A 28 19.02 -26.23 9.90
CA GLU A 28 19.77 -27.46 10.16
C GLU A 28 19.04 -28.39 11.13
N ASP A 29 18.71 -27.89 12.32
CA ASP A 29 18.16 -28.65 13.44
C ASP A 29 16.72 -29.13 13.21
N LYS A 30 15.86 -28.23 12.68
CA LYS A 30 14.42 -28.52 12.57
C LYS A 30 13.98 -29.04 11.21
N LEU A 31 14.70 -28.67 10.16
CA LEU A 31 14.32 -29.05 8.80
C LEU A 31 15.32 -30.01 8.14
N GLY A 32 16.42 -30.37 8.83
CA GLY A 32 17.42 -31.30 8.33
C GLY A 32 18.15 -30.82 7.10
N CYS A 33 18.38 -29.50 7.01
CA CYS A 33 19.06 -28.87 5.88
C CYS A 33 20.58 -28.87 6.11
N SER A 34 21.34 -28.79 5.00
CA SER A 34 22.80 -28.63 5.01
C SER A 34 23.26 -27.76 3.86
N GLN A 35 24.49 -27.29 3.87
CA GLN A 35 25.07 -26.41 2.83
C GLN A 35 24.21 -25.17 2.59
N ILE A 36 23.79 -24.51 3.66
CA ILE A 36 22.83 -23.41 3.62
C ILE A 36 23.53 -22.10 3.24
N VAL A 37 22.95 -21.40 2.26
CA VAL A 37 23.34 -20.05 1.87
C VAL A 37 22.12 -19.15 1.94
N LEU A 38 22.20 -18.09 2.74
CA LEU A 38 21.14 -17.10 2.91
C LEU A 38 21.46 -15.84 2.11
N HIS A 39 20.56 -15.46 1.20
CA HIS A 39 20.60 -14.20 0.46
C HIS A 39 19.50 -13.27 0.96
N LYS A 40 19.88 -12.07 1.39
CA LYS A 40 18.91 -11.06 1.84
C LYS A 40 18.22 -10.43 0.63
N GLU A 41 16.89 -10.39 0.67
CA GLU A 41 16.09 -9.79 -0.39
C GLU A 41 15.85 -8.29 -0.13
N ARG A 42 15.63 -7.52 -1.21
CA ARG A 42 15.27 -6.10 -1.17
C ARG A 42 13.81 -5.95 -0.78
N ARG A 43 13.54 -5.87 0.52
CA ARG A 43 12.19 -5.73 1.07
C ARG A 43 12.20 -4.78 2.26
N TRP A 44 11.06 -4.16 2.51
CA TRP A 44 10.85 -3.25 3.64
C TRP A 44 10.86 -3.96 5.01
N ARG A 45 10.72 -5.29 5.06
CA ARG A 45 10.92 -6.14 6.23
C ARG A 45 12.00 -7.20 5.98
N PRO A 46 12.56 -7.82 7.02
CA PRO A 46 13.57 -8.85 6.83
C PRO A 46 13.03 -10.03 6.02
N VAL A 47 13.62 -10.30 4.86
CA VAL A 47 13.31 -11.45 4.00
C VAL A 47 14.61 -12.03 3.47
N TRP A 48 14.70 -13.35 3.48
CA TRP A 48 15.84 -14.07 2.91
C TRP A 48 15.38 -15.19 1.97
N ARG A 49 16.12 -15.37 0.90
CA ARG A 49 16.09 -16.58 0.09
C ARG A 49 17.19 -17.49 0.59
N ALA A 50 16.84 -18.72 0.93
CA ALA A 50 17.75 -19.75 1.41
C ALA A 50 17.93 -20.81 0.35
N ALA A 51 19.16 -21.03 -0.13
CA ALA A 51 19.53 -22.17 -0.97
C ALA A 51 20.26 -23.22 -0.10
N MET A 52 19.89 -24.51 -0.25
CA MET A 52 20.38 -25.56 0.63
C MET A 52 20.24 -26.95 0.06
N MET A 53 20.86 -27.93 0.70
CA MET A 53 20.58 -29.33 0.48
C MET A 53 19.60 -29.86 1.54
N ARG A 54 18.51 -30.51 1.09
CA ARG A 54 17.54 -31.18 1.96
C ARG A 54 17.16 -32.53 1.37
N ASN A 55 17.26 -33.60 2.16
CA ASN A 55 17.00 -34.97 1.72
C ASN A 55 17.79 -35.36 0.45
N GLY A 56 19.06 -34.92 0.34
CA GLY A 56 19.92 -35.15 -0.81
C GLY A 56 19.57 -34.38 -2.09
N LYS A 57 18.63 -33.42 -2.03
CA LYS A 57 18.22 -32.57 -3.16
C LYS A 57 18.51 -31.10 -2.87
N HIS A 58 18.91 -30.39 -3.93
CA HIS A 58 19.01 -28.93 -3.87
C HIS A 58 17.59 -28.35 -3.71
N THR A 59 17.40 -27.51 -2.71
CA THR A 59 16.10 -26.95 -2.34
C THR A 59 16.26 -25.46 -2.04
N GLU A 60 15.25 -24.68 -2.33
CA GLU A 60 15.18 -23.26 -1.98
C GLU A 60 13.98 -23.00 -1.06
N MET A 61 14.13 -22.05 -0.16
CA MET A 61 13.07 -21.62 0.77
C MET A 61 13.05 -20.09 0.87
N LEU A 62 11.88 -19.54 1.15
CA LEU A 62 11.71 -18.15 1.52
C LEU A 62 11.54 -18.04 3.03
N LEU A 63 12.29 -17.14 3.64
CA LEU A 63 12.24 -16.82 5.07
C LEU A 63 11.72 -15.40 5.23
N LYS A 64 10.52 -15.25 5.78
CA LYS A 64 9.82 -13.97 5.93
C LYS A 64 9.80 -13.56 7.42
N GLY A 65 10.64 -12.58 7.77
CA GLY A 65 10.82 -12.13 9.15
C GLY A 65 9.73 -11.17 9.62
N ASN A 66 9.72 -10.92 10.94
CA ASN A 66 8.75 -10.05 11.58
C ASN A 66 9.02 -8.56 11.27
N ARG A 67 7.97 -7.76 11.35
CA ARG A 67 8.05 -6.30 11.41
C ARG A 67 8.57 -5.86 12.77
N THR A 68 9.40 -4.82 12.83
CA THR A 68 10.19 -4.56 14.04
C THR A 68 9.91 -3.22 14.73
N TRP A 69 9.08 -2.34 14.18
CA TRP A 69 9.00 -0.96 14.67
C TRP A 69 7.63 -0.49 15.19
N LEU A 70 6.53 -1.03 14.66
CA LEU A 70 5.18 -0.79 15.17
C LEU A 70 4.52 -2.11 15.56
N THR A 71 3.64 -2.06 16.56
CA THR A 71 2.79 -3.20 16.88
C THR A 71 1.74 -3.32 15.79
N HIS A 72 1.95 -4.26 14.88
CA HIS A 72 1.05 -4.51 13.77
C HIS A 72 -0.21 -5.26 14.24
N PRO A 73 -1.41 -4.96 13.69
CA PRO A 73 -2.65 -5.61 14.11
C PRO A 73 -2.71 -7.10 13.77
N TYR A 74 -1.84 -7.55 12.85
CA TYR A 74 -1.71 -8.93 12.43
C TYR A 74 -0.32 -9.46 12.80
N PRO A 75 -0.19 -10.25 13.88
CA PRO A 75 1.07 -10.90 14.25
C PRO A 75 1.55 -11.87 13.17
N LEU A 76 2.85 -12.15 13.14
CA LEU A 76 3.44 -13.05 12.13
C LEU A 76 2.85 -14.47 12.20
N GLU A 77 2.48 -14.94 13.40
CA GLU A 77 1.79 -16.23 13.60
C GLU A 77 0.42 -16.24 12.93
N TYR A 78 -0.30 -15.14 13.00
CA TYR A 78 -1.59 -15.00 12.34
C TYR A 78 -1.43 -15.11 10.82
N GLU A 79 -0.49 -14.38 10.23
CA GLU A 79 -0.15 -14.46 8.80
C GLU A 79 0.15 -15.93 8.40
N MET A 80 0.98 -16.62 9.19
CA MET A 80 1.32 -18.02 8.96
C MET A 80 0.08 -18.94 8.97
N LEU A 81 -0.84 -18.74 9.90
CA LEU A 81 -2.05 -19.55 10.01
C LEU A 81 -3.01 -19.31 8.86
N MET A 82 -3.19 -18.05 8.43
CA MET A 82 -4.00 -17.70 7.26
C MET A 82 -3.43 -18.36 5.99
N GLN A 83 -2.11 -18.26 5.80
CA GLN A 83 -1.44 -18.88 4.66
C GLN A 83 -1.60 -20.40 4.64
N ARG A 84 -1.47 -21.08 5.79
CA ARG A 84 -1.72 -22.52 5.90
C ARG A 84 -3.15 -22.89 5.53
N THR A 85 -4.13 -22.16 6.06
CA THR A 85 -5.55 -22.40 5.77
C THR A 85 -5.84 -22.27 4.28
N LEU A 86 -5.29 -21.25 3.61
CA LEU A 86 -5.41 -21.11 2.15
C LEU A 86 -4.81 -22.30 1.41
N HIS A 87 -3.56 -22.66 1.75
CA HIS A 87 -2.87 -23.80 1.12
C HIS A 87 -3.63 -25.12 1.28
N GLU A 88 -4.13 -25.41 2.49
CA GLU A 88 -4.93 -26.61 2.80
C GLU A 88 -6.27 -26.65 2.06
N ASN A 89 -6.75 -25.49 1.58
CA ASN A 89 -7.96 -25.38 0.76
C ASN A 89 -7.68 -25.26 -0.73
N GLY A 90 -6.46 -25.58 -1.18
CA GLY A 90 -6.11 -25.69 -2.60
C GLY A 90 -5.78 -24.36 -3.29
N ILE A 91 -5.66 -23.27 -2.53
CA ILE A 91 -5.21 -22.00 -3.11
C ILE A 91 -3.69 -22.09 -3.37
N PRO A 92 -3.21 -21.67 -4.56
CA PRO A 92 -1.79 -21.68 -4.90
C PRO A 92 -1.04 -20.61 -4.10
N ILE A 93 -0.61 -20.97 -2.90
CA ILE A 93 0.18 -20.16 -1.97
C ILE A 93 1.30 -21.03 -1.40
N PRO A 94 2.50 -20.47 -1.08
CA PRO A 94 3.62 -21.29 -0.63
C PRO A 94 3.28 -22.13 0.59
N ALA A 95 3.65 -23.41 0.59
CA ALA A 95 3.53 -24.25 1.76
C ALA A 95 4.39 -23.72 2.92
N VAL A 96 3.79 -23.59 4.10
CA VAL A 96 4.52 -23.20 5.32
C VAL A 96 5.21 -24.44 5.90
N LEU A 97 6.54 -24.38 6.01
CA LEU A 97 7.39 -25.45 6.51
C LEU A 97 7.64 -25.34 8.01
N GLY A 98 7.54 -24.12 8.58
CA GLY A 98 7.74 -23.87 9.99
C GLY A 98 7.84 -22.40 10.34
N MET A 99 8.13 -22.13 11.63
CA MET A 99 8.44 -20.79 12.13
C MET A 99 9.67 -20.86 13.03
N CYS A 100 10.70 -20.09 12.67
CA CYS A 100 11.85 -19.86 13.53
C CYS A 100 11.44 -18.94 14.69
N PRO A 101 11.70 -19.33 15.96
CA PRO A 101 11.30 -18.50 17.10
C PRO A 101 12.19 -17.28 17.34
N GLY A 102 13.45 -17.33 16.90
CA GLY A 102 14.43 -16.25 17.03
C GLY A 102 15.47 -16.30 15.90
N PRO A 103 15.56 -15.25 15.06
CA PRO A 103 14.58 -14.18 14.87
C PRO A 103 13.25 -14.73 14.35
N LYS A 104 12.15 -14.18 14.86
CA LYS A 104 10.81 -14.67 14.49
C LYS A 104 10.59 -14.57 12.98
N THR A 105 10.49 -15.73 12.32
CA THR A 105 10.52 -15.83 10.86
C THR A 105 9.69 -17.01 10.36
N ILE A 106 8.77 -16.79 9.44
CA ILE A 106 8.06 -17.86 8.73
C ILE A 106 9.02 -18.46 7.71
N VAL A 107 9.16 -19.79 7.71
CA VAL A 107 9.90 -20.56 6.72
C VAL A 107 8.88 -21.22 5.79
N MET A 108 8.98 -20.94 4.49
CA MET A 108 8.05 -21.43 3.50
C MET A 108 8.76 -21.88 2.23
N GLU A 109 8.06 -22.60 1.40
CA GLU A 109 8.50 -23.03 0.10
C GLU A 109 8.87 -21.81 -0.77
N TRP A 110 9.93 -21.95 -1.56
CA TRP A 110 10.22 -21.02 -2.64
C TRP A 110 9.45 -21.41 -3.89
N VAL A 111 8.53 -20.55 -4.33
CA VAL A 111 7.78 -20.75 -5.58
C VAL A 111 8.41 -19.92 -6.68
N ARG A 112 8.64 -20.52 -7.84
CA ARG A 112 9.16 -19.84 -9.02
C ARG A 112 8.05 -19.13 -9.79
N GLY A 113 8.42 -18.05 -10.45
CA GLY A 113 7.53 -17.25 -11.29
C GLY A 113 7.99 -15.80 -11.35
N GLY A 114 7.56 -15.08 -12.35
CA GLY A 114 7.66 -13.63 -12.43
C GLY A 114 6.63 -12.98 -11.52
N ARG A 115 7.00 -11.90 -10.81
CA ARG A 115 6.03 -11.15 -10.00
C ARG A 115 5.14 -10.29 -10.90
N ASP A 116 3.85 -10.46 -10.79
CA ASP A 116 2.85 -9.61 -11.42
C ASP A 116 2.06 -8.82 -10.35
N PRO A 117 1.85 -7.54 -10.59
CA PRO A 117 2.28 -6.70 -11.71
C PRO A 117 3.70 -6.11 -11.59
N GLY A 118 4.55 -6.66 -10.74
CA GLY A 118 5.88 -6.17 -10.41
C GLY A 118 5.92 -5.44 -9.05
N LEU A 119 7.01 -4.71 -8.78
CA LEU A 119 7.14 -3.86 -7.62
C LEU A 119 6.67 -2.45 -7.95
N ILE A 120 6.08 -1.73 -6.99
CA ILE A 120 5.65 -0.33 -7.17
C ILE A 120 6.83 0.55 -7.61
N ALA A 121 8.02 0.37 -7.01
CA ALA A 121 9.23 1.09 -7.40
C ALA A 121 9.62 0.87 -8.88
N GLU A 122 9.43 -0.35 -9.39
CA GLU A 122 9.68 -0.67 -10.80
C GLU A 122 8.61 -0.06 -11.72
N ALA A 123 7.36 0.03 -11.26
CA ALA A 123 6.27 0.68 -11.98
C ALA A 123 6.46 2.19 -12.11
N ILE A 124 7.17 2.84 -11.17
CA ILE A 124 7.52 4.26 -11.24
C ILE A 124 8.50 4.53 -12.38
N GLU A 125 9.47 3.64 -12.57
CA GLU A 125 10.52 3.79 -13.60
C GLU A 125 10.06 3.29 -14.97
N ASN A 126 9.39 2.15 -15.01
CA ASN A 126 8.97 1.48 -16.24
C ASN A 126 7.59 0.84 -16.05
N ARG A 127 6.57 1.47 -16.59
CA ARG A 127 5.23 0.90 -16.63
C ARG A 127 5.25 -0.44 -17.35
N SER A 128 5.00 -1.52 -16.61
CA SER A 128 5.02 -2.86 -17.19
C SER A 128 3.99 -3.00 -18.32
N VAL A 129 4.43 -3.58 -19.43
CA VAL A 129 3.55 -3.83 -20.58
C VAL A 129 2.63 -5.01 -20.25
N MET A 130 1.32 -4.87 -20.53
CA MET A 130 0.39 -5.98 -20.47
C MET A 130 0.60 -6.89 -21.68
N THR A 131 1.23 -8.05 -21.46
CA THR A 131 1.39 -9.10 -22.47
C THR A 131 0.16 -10.03 -22.46
N ASP A 132 -0.02 -10.84 -23.51
CA ASP A 132 -1.10 -11.82 -23.57
C ASP A 132 -0.99 -12.82 -22.40
N ASP A 133 0.18 -13.30 -22.06
CA ASP A 133 0.41 -14.20 -20.93
C ASP A 133 0.03 -13.54 -19.60
N ARG A 134 0.43 -12.29 -19.36
CA ARG A 134 0.02 -11.54 -18.17
C ARG A 134 -1.50 -11.34 -18.10
N TRP A 135 -2.11 -11.06 -19.23
CA TRP A 135 -3.56 -10.91 -19.28
C TRP A 135 -4.27 -12.21 -18.91
N GLN A 136 -3.83 -13.35 -19.48
CA GLN A 136 -4.38 -14.66 -19.12
C GLN A 136 -4.12 -15.02 -17.65
N ALA A 137 -2.92 -14.74 -17.13
CA ALA A 137 -2.63 -14.91 -15.72
C ALA A 137 -3.51 -14.02 -14.82
N SER A 138 -3.83 -12.79 -15.24
CA SER A 138 -4.76 -11.91 -14.50
C SER A 138 -6.19 -12.46 -14.48
N LEU A 139 -6.67 -13.01 -15.59
CA LEU A 139 -7.97 -13.71 -15.64
C LEU A 139 -7.96 -14.94 -14.72
N ARG A 140 -6.88 -15.74 -14.76
CA ARG A 140 -6.73 -16.89 -13.86
C ARG A 140 -6.68 -16.47 -12.39
N TYR A 141 -6.03 -15.36 -12.07
CA TYR A 141 -6.03 -14.80 -10.73
C TYR A 141 -7.45 -14.48 -10.24
N MET A 142 -8.33 -13.93 -11.09
CA MET A 142 -9.73 -13.66 -10.74
C MET A 142 -10.51 -14.94 -10.41
N GLU A 143 -10.23 -16.05 -11.09
CA GLU A 143 -10.83 -17.35 -10.76
C GLU A 143 -10.34 -17.85 -9.40
N ILE A 144 -9.03 -17.76 -9.14
CA ILE A 144 -8.45 -18.14 -7.84
C ILE A 144 -9.00 -17.26 -6.71
N LEU A 145 -9.18 -15.96 -6.96
CA LEU A 145 -9.80 -15.05 -6.01
C LEU A 145 -11.25 -15.45 -5.69
N ALA A 146 -12.02 -15.85 -6.71
CA ALA A 146 -13.36 -16.37 -6.51
C ALA A 146 -13.36 -17.68 -5.69
N ASP A 147 -12.42 -18.59 -5.95
CA ASP A 147 -12.25 -19.83 -5.18
C ASP A 147 -11.87 -19.53 -3.72
N MET A 148 -10.99 -18.58 -3.49
CA MET A 148 -10.60 -18.13 -2.16
C MET A 148 -11.79 -17.54 -1.39
N HIS A 149 -12.61 -16.70 -2.04
CA HIS A 149 -13.80 -16.11 -1.43
C HIS A 149 -14.93 -17.13 -1.12
N ARG A 150 -14.89 -18.31 -1.73
CA ARG A 150 -15.82 -19.43 -1.42
C ARG A 150 -15.39 -20.27 -0.23
N ILE A 151 -14.15 -20.12 0.26
CA ILE A 151 -13.71 -20.88 1.44
C ILE A 151 -14.56 -20.44 2.64
N PRO A 152 -15.22 -21.37 3.36
CA PRO A 152 -16.06 -21.02 4.50
C PRO A 152 -15.27 -20.20 5.55
N PRO A 153 -15.80 -19.05 5.99
CA PRO A 153 -15.14 -18.17 6.99
C PRO A 153 -14.76 -18.92 8.29
N GLU A 154 -15.54 -19.93 8.68
CA GLU A 154 -15.33 -20.74 9.88
C GLU A 154 -13.95 -21.41 9.91
N LYS A 155 -13.37 -21.74 8.75
CA LYS A 155 -12.03 -22.33 8.64
C LYS A 155 -10.95 -21.34 9.11
N PHE A 156 -11.13 -20.08 8.82
CA PHE A 156 -10.22 -19.00 9.26
C PHE A 156 -10.47 -18.61 10.72
N VAL A 157 -11.75 -18.62 11.15
CA VAL A 157 -12.11 -18.40 12.56
C VAL A 157 -11.49 -19.45 13.46
N ALA A 158 -11.47 -20.72 13.04
CA ALA A 158 -10.88 -21.83 13.78
C ALA A 158 -9.37 -21.63 14.06
N VAL A 159 -8.68 -20.82 13.26
CA VAL A 159 -7.26 -20.52 13.40
C VAL A 159 -6.98 -19.08 13.88
N GLY A 160 -8.01 -18.37 14.35
CA GLY A 160 -7.87 -17.08 15.04
C GLY A 160 -8.29 -15.84 14.25
N ALA A 161 -8.90 -15.99 13.06
CA ALA A 161 -9.51 -14.84 12.41
C ALA A 161 -10.76 -14.37 13.17
N LYS A 162 -10.93 -13.06 13.29
CA LYS A 162 -12.14 -12.48 13.88
C LYS A 162 -13.26 -12.48 12.85
N LEU A 163 -14.39 -13.14 13.15
CA LEU A 163 -15.60 -13.01 12.36
C LEU A 163 -16.21 -11.64 12.61
N PRO A 164 -16.40 -10.79 11.58
CA PRO A 164 -17.06 -9.49 11.76
C PRO A 164 -18.54 -9.67 12.09
N THR A 165 -19.05 -8.77 12.94
CA THR A 165 -20.45 -8.75 13.40
C THR A 165 -21.13 -7.45 12.99
N GLY A 166 -22.05 -7.53 12.02
CA GLY A 166 -22.78 -6.36 11.53
C GLY A 166 -22.03 -5.58 10.44
N ASP A 167 -22.76 -4.71 9.77
CA ASP A 167 -22.35 -4.02 8.55
C ASP A 167 -21.07 -3.18 8.71
N GLU A 168 -20.93 -2.50 9.84
CA GLU A 168 -19.77 -1.66 10.12
C GLU A 168 -18.47 -2.49 10.20
N GLU A 169 -18.46 -3.59 10.95
CA GLU A 169 -17.28 -4.45 11.04
C GLU A 169 -16.96 -5.16 9.71
N ILE A 170 -17.98 -5.54 8.94
CA ILE A 170 -17.81 -6.15 7.61
C ILE A 170 -17.14 -5.16 6.66
N ALA A 171 -17.56 -3.90 6.70
CA ALA A 171 -17.07 -2.85 5.81
C ALA A 171 -15.73 -2.24 6.27
N LEU A 172 -15.54 -2.03 7.57
CA LEU A 172 -14.49 -1.18 8.15
C LEU A 172 -13.60 -1.88 9.18
N GLY A 173 -13.82 -3.15 9.50
CA GLY A 173 -13.10 -3.81 10.59
C GLY A 173 -11.57 -3.79 10.44
N ASN A 174 -11.05 -3.88 9.22
CA ASN A 174 -9.63 -3.76 8.95
C ASN A 174 -9.14 -2.32 9.03
N PHE A 175 -9.89 -1.38 8.44
CA PHE A 175 -9.63 0.05 8.55
C PHE A 175 -9.49 0.50 10.01
N GLU A 176 -10.38 0.09 10.89
CA GLU A 176 -10.35 0.47 12.32
C GLU A 176 -9.10 -0.07 13.05
N ARG A 177 -8.60 -1.24 12.66
CA ARG A 177 -7.36 -1.78 13.20
C ARG A 177 -6.15 -0.94 12.80
N PHE A 178 -6.07 -0.51 11.54
CA PHE A 178 -5.00 0.38 11.09
C PHE A 178 -5.14 1.79 11.66
N HIS A 179 -6.36 2.30 11.74
CA HIS A 179 -6.64 3.59 12.37
C HIS A 179 -6.14 3.63 13.83
N ALA A 180 -6.36 2.57 14.59
CA ALA A 180 -5.86 2.48 15.97
C ALA A 180 -4.34 2.56 16.10
N MET A 181 -3.57 2.21 15.05
CA MET A 181 -2.11 2.34 15.05
C MET A 181 -1.63 3.79 15.08
N THR A 182 -2.44 4.75 14.63
CA THR A 182 -2.07 6.19 14.66
C THR A 182 -1.73 6.67 16.06
N GLY A 183 -2.35 6.08 17.10
CA GLY A 183 -2.03 6.36 18.49
C GLY A 183 -0.59 6.01 18.90
N GLN A 184 0.10 5.12 18.17
CA GLN A 184 1.49 4.74 18.47
C GLN A 184 2.51 5.82 18.04
N ILE A 185 2.16 6.69 17.09
CA ILE A 185 3.06 7.70 16.52
C ILE A 185 2.60 9.14 16.75
N ASN A 186 1.52 9.35 17.49
CA ASN A 186 0.98 10.67 17.85
C ASN A 186 0.86 11.64 16.66
N ILE A 187 0.30 11.17 15.54
CA ILE A 187 0.06 11.98 14.35
C ILE A 187 -1.30 12.68 14.46
N THR A 188 -1.30 13.98 14.18
CA THR A 188 -2.53 14.76 13.91
C THR A 188 -2.54 15.08 12.42
N ASP A 189 -3.48 14.51 11.69
CA ASP A 189 -3.61 14.67 10.24
C ASP A 189 -5.08 14.98 9.91
N PRO A 190 -5.38 16.18 9.37
CA PRO A 190 -6.75 16.54 9.03
C PRO A 190 -7.37 15.64 7.95
N PHE A 191 -6.56 15.03 7.09
CA PHE A 191 -7.06 14.07 6.10
C PHE A 191 -7.55 12.79 6.77
N ILE A 192 -6.82 12.27 7.76
CA ILE A 192 -7.25 11.11 8.57
C ILE A 192 -8.56 11.43 9.29
N GLU A 193 -8.68 12.60 9.90
CA GLU A 193 -9.92 13.01 10.58
C GLU A 193 -11.10 13.05 9.60
N PHE A 194 -10.90 13.60 8.38
CA PHE A 194 -11.95 13.68 7.36
C PHE A 194 -12.40 12.30 6.89
N PHE A 195 -11.48 11.49 6.37
CA PHE A 195 -11.88 10.23 5.76
C PHE A 195 -12.42 9.23 6.79
N SER A 196 -11.89 9.21 8.02
CA SER A 196 -12.38 8.31 9.05
C SER A 196 -13.84 8.63 9.44
N ARG A 197 -14.19 9.91 9.52
CA ARG A 197 -15.57 10.34 9.79
C ARG A 197 -16.49 10.05 8.60
N TRP A 198 -16.01 10.31 7.37
CA TRP A 198 -16.80 10.02 6.18
C TRP A 198 -17.09 8.51 6.05
N LEU A 199 -16.10 7.65 6.21
CA LEU A 199 -16.25 6.19 6.14
C LEU A 199 -17.26 5.67 7.17
N ARG A 200 -17.17 6.14 8.43
CA ARG A 200 -18.08 5.73 9.51
C ARG A 200 -19.52 6.22 9.33
N ARG A 201 -19.75 7.23 8.52
CA ARG A 201 -21.12 7.71 8.21
C ARG A 201 -21.74 7.03 7.01
N ASN A 202 -20.94 6.46 6.11
CA ASN A 202 -21.37 6.08 4.77
C ASN A 202 -21.15 4.61 4.43
N TYR A 203 -20.80 3.75 5.40
CA TYR A 203 -20.63 2.32 5.10
C TYR A 203 -21.94 1.68 4.62
N PRO A 204 -21.84 0.73 3.65
CA PRO A 204 -23.02 0.06 3.09
C PRO A 204 -23.75 -0.77 4.16
N ASN A 205 -25.09 -0.66 4.19
CA ASN A 205 -25.94 -1.46 5.07
C ASN A 205 -26.42 -2.75 4.39
N GLY A 206 -26.82 -3.74 5.19
CA GLY A 206 -27.36 -5.02 4.69
C GLY A 206 -26.31 -5.94 4.07
N ARG A 207 -25.02 -5.70 4.35
CA ARG A 207 -23.91 -6.57 3.90
C ARG A 207 -23.85 -7.83 4.76
N ASN A 208 -24.07 -8.99 4.14
CA ASN A 208 -24.05 -10.28 4.83
C ASN A 208 -23.07 -11.27 4.17
N SER A 209 -22.44 -10.90 3.07
CA SER A 209 -21.40 -11.72 2.43
C SER A 209 -20.06 -11.46 3.13
N ILE A 210 -19.51 -12.50 3.76
CA ILE A 210 -18.23 -12.47 4.45
C ILE A 210 -17.31 -13.50 3.79
N SER A 211 -16.15 -13.06 3.34
CA SER A 211 -15.11 -13.89 2.77
C SER A 211 -13.76 -13.60 3.42
N PHE A 212 -12.80 -14.51 3.25
CA PHE A 212 -11.42 -14.21 3.52
C PHE A 212 -10.89 -13.27 2.43
N LEU A 213 -10.27 -12.20 2.84
CA LEU A 213 -9.67 -11.17 1.97
C LEU A 213 -8.16 -11.19 2.13
N THR A 214 -7.41 -10.99 1.05
CA THR A 214 -5.95 -10.82 1.13
C THR A 214 -5.58 -9.52 1.83
N GLY A 215 -6.45 -8.51 1.71
CA GLY A 215 -6.24 -7.16 2.21
C GLY A 215 -5.34 -6.30 1.32
N ASP A 216 -4.38 -6.91 0.61
CA ASP A 216 -3.52 -6.28 -0.39
C ASP A 216 -3.57 -7.06 -1.72
N CYS A 217 -4.76 -7.20 -2.27
CA CYS A 217 -5.11 -8.00 -3.42
C CYS A 217 -4.39 -7.57 -4.71
N GLY A 218 -4.20 -8.52 -5.63
CA GLY A 218 -3.63 -8.25 -6.96
C GLY A 218 -2.14 -8.53 -7.08
N GLN A 219 -1.57 -9.26 -6.13
CA GLN A 219 -0.16 -9.64 -6.15
C GLN A 219 -0.02 -11.18 -6.29
N PHE A 220 0.67 -11.62 -7.33
CA PHE A 220 0.87 -13.03 -7.61
C PHE A 220 2.18 -13.29 -8.38
N LEU A 221 2.59 -14.55 -8.46
CA LEU A 221 3.62 -15.01 -9.36
C LEU A 221 2.98 -15.76 -10.52
N SER A 222 3.53 -15.60 -11.72
CA SER A 222 3.11 -16.33 -12.91
C SER A 222 4.29 -16.93 -13.66
N ASP A 223 4.02 -18.03 -14.38
CA ASP A 223 4.90 -18.62 -15.37
C ASP A 223 4.12 -18.72 -16.67
N GLY A 224 4.37 -17.80 -17.60
CA GLY A 224 3.48 -17.59 -18.73
C GLY A 224 2.06 -17.22 -18.27
N PRO A 225 1.02 -17.87 -18.80
CA PRO A 225 -0.38 -17.61 -18.45
C PRO A 225 -0.81 -18.20 -17.10
N GLU A 226 0.00 -19.07 -16.48
CA GLU A 226 -0.35 -19.79 -15.26
C GLU A 226 0.04 -19.02 -14.01
N VAL A 227 -0.91 -18.83 -13.09
CA VAL A 227 -0.62 -18.29 -11.75
C VAL A 227 -0.01 -19.40 -10.89
N THR A 228 1.24 -19.21 -10.50
CA THR A 228 1.99 -20.18 -9.70
C THR A 228 1.84 -19.94 -8.19
N CYS A 229 1.57 -18.69 -7.77
CA CYS A 229 1.50 -18.36 -6.36
C CYS A 229 0.75 -17.04 -6.13
N ILE A 230 -0.15 -17.00 -5.14
CA ILE A 230 -0.67 -15.76 -4.57
C ILE A 230 0.32 -15.23 -3.53
N LEU A 231 0.44 -13.91 -3.47
CA LEU A 231 1.34 -13.20 -2.55
C LEU A 231 0.56 -12.31 -1.59
N ASP A 232 1.25 -11.89 -0.53
CA ASP A 232 0.87 -10.81 0.40
C ASP A 232 -0.51 -10.97 1.09
N VAL A 233 -0.64 -12.06 1.85
CA VAL A 233 -1.78 -12.29 2.77
C VAL A 233 -1.50 -11.82 4.20
N GLU A 234 -0.52 -10.93 4.38
CA GLU A 234 -0.02 -10.48 5.68
C GLU A 234 -0.98 -9.61 6.48
N ILE A 235 -1.96 -9.03 5.80
CA ILE A 235 -3.06 -8.28 6.39
C ILE A 235 -4.41 -8.96 6.09
N GLY A 236 -4.37 -10.25 5.77
CA GLY A 236 -5.55 -11.05 5.46
C GLY A 236 -6.55 -11.05 6.62
N HIS A 237 -7.82 -10.91 6.31
CA HIS A 237 -8.90 -10.82 7.30
C HIS A 237 -10.24 -11.27 6.72
N LEU A 238 -11.25 -11.38 7.56
CA LEU A 238 -12.63 -11.62 7.12
C LEU A 238 -13.37 -10.29 6.93
N GLY A 239 -14.06 -10.13 5.80
CA GLY A 239 -14.79 -8.92 5.46
C GLY A 239 -15.59 -9.02 4.16
N ASP A 240 -15.97 -7.87 3.61
CA ASP A 240 -16.73 -7.76 2.36
C ASP A 240 -15.86 -8.12 1.14
N PRO A 241 -16.21 -9.12 0.31
CA PRO A 241 -15.43 -9.51 -0.86
C PRO A 241 -15.21 -8.38 -1.88
N MET A 242 -16.05 -7.36 -1.91
CA MET A 242 -15.84 -6.17 -2.76
C MET A 242 -14.55 -5.41 -2.42
N ARG A 243 -14.00 -5.63 -1.22
CA ARG A 243 -12.75 -5.02 -0.77
C ARG A 243 -11.54 -5.46 -1.60
N ASP A 244 -11.41 -6.76 -1.93
CA ASP A 244 -10.29 -7.26 -2.73
C ASP A 244 -10.39 -6.75 -4.19
N LEU A 245 -11.58 -6.64 -4.76
CA LEU A 245 -11.78 -6.00 -6.07
C LEU A 245 -11.47 -4.50 -6.04
N ALA A 246 -11.86 -3.83 -4.96
CA ALA A 246 -11.52 -2.42 -4.73
C ALA A 246 -10.01 -2.19 -4.67
N CYS A 247 -9.26 -3.13 -4.09
CA CYS A 247 -7.81 -3.10 -4.08
C CYS A 247 -7.23 -3.15 -5.51
N PHE A 248 -7.72 -4.04 -6.37
CA PHE A 248 -7.35 -4.10 -7.77
C PHE A 248 -7.56 -2.76 -8.48
N ARG A 249 -8.73 -2.18 -8.32
CA ARG A 249 -9.05 -0.86 -8.86
C ARG A 249 -8.13 0.22 -8.28
N GLY A 250 -7.87 0.18 -6.97
CA GLY A 250 -6.98 1.10 -6.29
C GLY A 250 -5.54 1.05 -6.79
N ARG A 251 -5.04 -0.11 -7.21
CA ARG A 251 -3.70 -0.30 -7.76
C ARG A 251 -3.56 0.23 -9.19
N HIS A 252 -4.58 0.02 -10.02
CA HIS A 252 -4.57 0.48 -11.42
C HIS A 252 -4.73 2.01 -11.49
N PRO A 253 -4.02 2.72 -12.38
CA PRO A 253 -3.02 2.27 -13.34
C PRO A 253 -1.56 2.40 -12.83
N ILE A 254 -1.34 2.69 -11.55
CA ILE A 254 0.02 2.77 -10.98
C ILE A 254 0.76 1.47 -11.24
N GLU A 255 0.14 0.36 -10.87
CA GLU A 255 0.48 -0.96 -11.35
C GLU A 255 -0.45 -1.29 -12.52
N ASN A 256 0.10 -1.70 -13.67
CA ASN A 256 -0.73 -1.99 -14.83
C ASN A 256 -1.49 -3.31 -14.63
N MET A 257 -2.73 -3.20 -14.17
CA MET A 257 -3.63 -4.35 -13.94
C MET A 257 -4.40 -4.77 -15.20
N GLY A 258 -4.22 -4.09 -16.33
CA GLY A 258 -4.98 -4.35 -17.55
C GLY A 258 -6.37 -3.72 -17.55
N ASP A 259 -7.32 -4.34 -18.27
CA ASP A 259 -8.72 -3.91 -18.31
C ASP A 259 -9.44 -4.38 -17.02
N VAL A 260 -9.45 -3.51 -16.01
CA VAL A 260 -10.03 -3.82 -14.69
C VAL A 260 -11.53 -4.12 -14.77
N PRO A 261 -12.36 -3.38 -15.53
CA PRO A 261 -13.76 -3.76 -15.76
C PRO A 261 -13.94 -5.16 -16.33
N ALA A 262 -13.12 -5.56 -17.31
CA ALA A 262 -13.18 -6.91 -17.87
C ALA A 262 -12.78 -8.00 -16.85
N LEU A 263 -11.79 -7.72 -16.02
CA LEU A 263 -11.41 -8.61 -14.91
C LEU A 263 -12.56 -8.78 -13.91
N PHE A 264 -13.27 -7.70 -13.58
CA PHE A 264 -14.41 -7.75 -12.68
C PHE A 264 -15.57 -8.58 -13.23
N LEU A 265 -15.88 -8.44 -14.52
CA LEU A 265 -16.87 -9.30 -15.20
C LEU A 265 -16.43 -10.78 -15.19
N HIS A 266 -15.12 -11.04 -15.33
CA HIS A 266 -14.60 -12.40 -15.26
C HIS A 266 -14.73 -12.97 -13.85
N TYR A 267 -14.42 -12.18 -12.82
CA TYR A 267 -14.64 -12.57 -11.42
C TYR A 267 -16.12 -12.81 -11.12
N GLU A 268 -17.02 -11.93 -11.57
CA GLU A 268 -18.47 -12.06 -11.40
C GLU A 268 -18.96 -13.41 -11.96
N LYS A 269 -18.52 -13.74 -13.17
CA LYS A 269 -18.81 -15.03 -13.79
C LYS A 269 -18.23 -16.20 -12.99
N ALA A 270 -17.01 -16.07 -12.49
CA ALA A 270 -16.34 -17.11 -11.72
C ALA A 270 -17.01 -17.32 -10.37
N ILE A 271 -17.34 -16.28 -9.60
CA ILE A 271 -18.00 -16.39 -8.30
C ILE A 271 -19.47 -16.77 -8.41
N GLY A 272 -20.14 -16.45 -9.53
CA GLY A 272 -21.54 -16.74 -9.80
C GLY A 272 -22.54 -15.84 -9.08
N VAL A 273 -22.10 -14.66 -8.61
CA VAL A 273 -22.93 -13.66 -7.93
C VAL A 273 -22.68 -12.29 -8.57
N PRO A 274 -23.72 -11.50 -8.91
CA PRO A 274 -23.55 -10.16 -9.44
C PRO A 274 -22.77 -9.24 -8.51
N LEU A 275 -21.94 -8.38 -9.10
CA LEU A 275 -21.17 -7.39 -8.34
C LEU A 275 -22.07 -6.27 -7.80
N ASP A 276 -21.83 -5.91 -6.57
CA ASP A 276 -22.41 -4.71 -5.95
C ASP A 276 -21.47 -3.51 -6.20
N TYR A 277 -21.76 -2.74 -7.24
CA TYR A 277 -20.94 -1.61 -7.65
C TYR A 277 -20.94 -0.46 -6.63
N ASP A 278 -21.99 -0.30 -5.82
CA ASP A 278 -22.01 0.70 -4.74
C ASP A 278 -21.10 0.30 -3.60
N ALA A 279 -21.16 -0.97 -3.20
CA ALA A 279 -20.24 -1.50 -2.20
C ALA A 279 -18.79 -1.48 -2.73
N LEU A 280 -18.56 -1.80 -4.01
CA LEU A 280 -17.25 -1.74 -4.64
C LEU A 280 -16.68 -0.31 -4.65
N ALA A 281 -17.49 0.69 -4.99
CA ALA A 281 -17.08 2.10 -4.98
C ALA A 281 -16.73 2.54 -3.55
N PHE A 282 -17.58 2.24 -2.56
CA PHE A 282 -17.30 2.52 -1.16
C PHE A 282 -16.00 1.83 -0.69
N GLN A 283 -15.85 0.54 -0.98
CA GLN A 283 -14.66 -0.21 -0.61
C GLN A 283 -13.40 0.32 -1.29
N THR A 284 -13.51 0.95 -2.47
CA THR A 284 -12.38 1.64 -3.12
C THR A 284 -11.89 2.82 -2.27
N VAL A 285 -12.81 3.65 -1.78
CA VAL A 285 -12.45 4.75 -0.85
C VAL A 285 -11.85 4.17 0.43
N ALA A 286 -12.50 3.19 1.04
CA ALA A 286 -12.04 2.56 2.28
C ALA A 286 -10.65 1.92 2.13
N PHE A 287 -10.39 1.24 1.01
CA PHE A 287 -9.07 0.66 0.69
C PHE A 287 -8.00 1.74 0.58
N LEU A 288 -8.23 2.77 -0.22
CA LEU A 288 -7.23 3.83 -0.42
C LEU A 288 -6.96 4.60 0.88
N CYS A 289 -8.00 4.87 1.68
CA CYS A 289 -7.83 5.49 2.99
C CYS A 289 -7.05 4.61 3.98
N GLU A 290 -7.23 3.29 3.93
CA GLU A 290 -6.43 2.36 4.73
C GLU A 290 -5.00 2.23 4.19
N ALA A 291 -4.83 2.13 2.88
CA ALA A 291 -3.52 2.06 2.23
C ALA A 291 -2.66 3.30 2.50
N TYR A 292 -3.27 4.43 2.83
CA TYR A 292 -2.59 5.67 3.24
C TYR A 292 -1.73 5.50 4.49
N TYR A 293 -2.14 4.65 5.46
CA TYR A 293 -1.44 4.51 6.74
C TYR A 293 -0.05 3.92 6.60
N GLY A 294 0.14 2.91 5.75
CA GLY A 294 1.43 2.25 5.57
C GLY A 294 2.56 3.21 5.17
N PRO A 295 2.41 3.96 4.07
CA PRO A 295 3.37 4.98 3.64
C PRO A 295 3.50 6.13 4.64
N LEU A 296 2.40 6.58 5.27
CA LEU A 296 2.44 7.61 6.31
C LEU A 296 3.33 7.18 7.48
N PHE A 297 3.18 5.95 7.95
CA PHE A 297 4.04 5.40 9.00
C PHE A 297 5.49 5.29 8.52
N GLY A 298 5.73 4.88 7.27
CA GLY A 298 7.06 4.84 6.66
C GLY A 298 7.75 6.21 6.63
N MET A 299 7.02 7.28 6.36
CA MET A 299 7.55 8.65 6.41
C MET A 299 8.00 9.08 7.81
N HIS A 300 7.36 8.56 8.86
CA HIS A 300 7.70 8.86 10.26
C HIS A 300 8.81 7.97 10.83
N ASP A 301 9.17 6.89 10.14
CA ASP A 301 10.26 5.99 10.56
C ASP A 301 11.58 6.36 9.88
N THR A 302 12.20 7.43 10.35
CA THR A 302 13.48 7.93 9.80
C THR A 302 14.69 7.05 10.13
N GLY A 303 14.53 6.04 10.97
CA GLY A 303 15.61 5.12 11.38
C GLY A 303 15.79 3.91 10.47
N ARG A 304 14.88 3.67 9.54
CA ARG A 304 14.91 2.52 8.64
C ARG A 304 15.63 2.78 7.33
N GLY A 305 16.20 1.71 6.78
CA GLY A 305 16.73 1.67 5.42
C GLY A 305 15.66 1.46 4.35
N GLY A 306 14.47 2.07 4.49
CA GLY A 306 13.41 2.04 3.49
C GLY A 306 13.48 3.22 2.53
N ASP A 307 12.73 3.15 1.43
CA ASP A 307 12.60 4.26 0.50
C ASP A 307 11.61 5.31 1.04
N TRP A 308 12.16 6.38 1.61
CA TRP A 308 11.39 7.46 2.17
C TRP A 308 10.63 8.25 1.09
N VAL A 309 11.24 8.45 -0.08
CA VAL A 309 10.63 9.18 -1.20
C VAL A 309 9.50 8.38 -1.83
N GLU A 310 9.63 7.06 -1.92
CA GLU A 310 8.53 6.18 -2.30
C GLU A 310 7.35 6.35 -1.34
N SER A 311 7.59 6.42 -0.03
CA SER A 311 6.53 6.68 0.96
C SER A 311 5.84 8.03 0.73
N VAL A 312 6.59 9.08 0.44
CA VAL A 312 6.05 10.42 0.10
C VAL A 312 5.19 10.36 -1.16
N PHE A 313 5.68 9.67 -2.20
CA PHE A 313 4.95 9.45 -3.44
C PHE A 313 3.63 8.72 -3.18
N GLN A 314 3.67 7.61 -2.46
CA GLN A 314 2.48 6.81 -2.17
C GLN A 314 1.45 7.59 -1.35
N VAL A 315 1.86 8.35 -0.32
CA VAL A 315 0.97 9.23 0.45
C VAL A 315 0.22 10.21 -0.46
N ALA A 316 0.95 10.89 -1.35
CA ALA A 316 0.34 11.89 -2.24
C ALA A 316 -0.65 11.26 -3.23
N VAL A 317 -0.24 10.18 -3.89
CA VAL A 317 -1.03 9.53 -4.95
C VAL A 317 -2.24 8.80 -4.37
N ILE A 318 -2.06 8.05 -3.28
CA ILE A 318 -3.15 7.30 -2.63
C ILE A 318 -4.22 8.26 -2.10
N ALA A 319 -3.83 9.33 -1.40
CA ALA A 319 -4.77 10.29 -0.86
C ALA A 319 -5.53 11.06 -1.96
N ARG A 320 -4.85 11.48 -3.02
CA ARG A 320 -5.50 12.10 -4.18
C ARG A 320 -6.54 11.17 -4.79
N ARG A 321 -6.19 9.90 -5.02
CA ARG A 321 -7.08 8.90 -5.63
C ARG A 321 -8.23 8.50 -4.71
N ALA A 322 -8.03 8.52 -3.40
CA ALA A 322 -9.12 8.35 -2.44
C ALA A 322 -10.18 9.47 -2.61
N MET A 323 -9.72 10.70 -2.86
CA MET A 323 -10.66 11.82 -3.13
C MET A 323 -11.31 11.73 -4.51
N GLU A 324 -10.65 11.19 -5.52
CA GLU A 324 -11.25 10.89 -6.83
C GLU A 324 -12.36 9.83 -6.71
N ALA A 325 -12.10 8.74 -5.97
CA ALA A 325 -13.10 7.70 -5.72
C ALA A 325 -14.30 8.23 -4.90
N LEU A 326 -14.04 9.10 -3.91
CA LEU A 326 -15.09 9.73 -3.13
C LEU A 326 -15.90 10.70 -3.99
N ALA A 327 -15.25 11.51 -4.81
CA ALA A 327 -15.90 12.44 -5.74
C ALA A 327 -16.84 11.71 -6.71
N GLU A 328 -16.46 10.52 -7.19
CA GLU A 328 -17.33 9.68 -8.01
C GLU A 328 -18.63 9.31 -7.26
N ILE A 329 -18.51 8.87 -5.99
CA ILE A 329 -19.68 8.47 -5.18
C ILE A 329 -20.65 9.62 -4.97
N ILE A 330 -20.15 10.83 -4.71
CA ILE A 330 -20.98 12.00 -4.41
C ILE A 330 -21.31 12.83 -5.66
N GLY A 331 -20.90 12.38 -6.86
CA GLY A 331 -21.15 13.08 -8.13
C GLY A 331 -20.46 14.43 -8.23
N LEU A 332 -19.24 14.56 -7.70
CA LEU A 332 -18.49 15.80 -7.61
C LEU A 332 -17.48 15.95 -8.75
N GLU A 333 -17.54 17.04 -9.50
CA GLU A 333 -16.48 17.42 -10.43
C GLU A 333 -15.29 18.01 -9.68
N LEU A 334 -14.08 17.51 -10.02
CA LEU A 334 -12.83 17.90 -9.39
C LEU A 334 -12.07 18.94 -10.21
N ASP A 335 -11.30 19.77 -9.50
CA ASP A 335 -10.52 20.83 -10.12
C ASP A 335 -9.26 20.29 -10.81
N VAL A 336 -8.89 20.93 -11.93
CA VAL A 336 -7.60 20.74 -12.60
C VAL A 336 -6.62 21.80 -12.09
N LEU A 337 -5.42 21.37 -11.72
CA LEU A 337 -4.33 22.26 -11.34
C LEU A 337 -3.18 22.15 -12.32
N ILE A 338 -2.44 23.24 -12.46
CA ILE A 338 -1.24 23.32 -13.29
C ILE A 338 -0.07 23.72 -12.39
N LEU A 339 1.05 23.03 -12.53
CA LEU A 339 2.29 23.37 -11.83
C LEU A 339 2.77 24.75 -12.32
N PRO A 340 3.04 25.73 -11.46
CA PRO A 340 3.54 27.02 -11.87
C PRO A 340 4.94 26.92 -12.49
N LYS A 341 5.30 27.92 -13.30
CA LYS A 341 6.65 28.00 -13.86
C LYS A 341 7.69 28.00 -12.74
N GLN A 342 8.73 27.20 -12.90
CA GLN A 342 9.83 27.12 -11.94
C GLN A 342 10.51 28.49 -11.81
N PRO A 343 10.84 28.93 -10.58
CA PRO A 343 11.59 30.17 -10.37
C PRO A 343 12.96 30.16 -11.08
N GLU A 344 13.37 31.32 -11.61
CA GLU A 344 14.66 31.47 -12.31
C GLU A 344 15.86 31.49 -11.37
N ALA A 345 15.69 31.95 -10.12
CA ALA A 345 16.74 32.03 -9.14
C ALA A 345 17.09 30.65 -8.55
N THR A 346 18.38 30.32 -8.54
CA THR A 346 18.86 29.08 -7.90
C THR A 346 19.41 29.43 -6.51
N PRO A 347 18.67 29.11 -5.44
CA PRO A 347 19.12 29.34 -4.07
C PRO A 347 20.37 28.52 -3.71
N TYR A 348 21.10 28.92 -2.66
CA TYR A 348 22.23 28.15 -2.13
C TYR A 348 21.83 26.71 -1.75
N GLU A 349 20.61 26.51 -1.28
CA GLU A 349 20.06 25.18 -0.96
C GLU A 349 20.01 24.28 -2.20
N ASP A 350 19.58 24.81 -3.35
CA ASP A 350 19.54 24.06 -4.61
C ASP A 350 20.95 23.65 -5.08
N LEU A 351 21.93 24.56 -4.94
CA LEU A 351 23.33 24.26 -5.24
C LEU A 351 23.90 23.21 -4.29
N ALA A 352 23.59 23.30 -2.99
CA ALA A 352 24.05 22.33 -1.99
C ALA A 352 23.45 20.93 -2.24
N LEU A 353 22.15 20.87 -2.55
CA LEU A 353 21.49 19.60 -2.91
C LEU A 353 22.04 19.02 -4.21
N GLY A 354 22.29 19.86 -5.23
CA GLY A 354 22.93 19.42 -6.46
C GLY A 354 24.33 18.84 -6.23
N LYS A 355 25.12 19.44 -5.32
CA LYS A 355 26.42 18.89 -4.91
C LYS A 355 26.28 17.55 -4.21
N LEU A 356 25.31 17.43 -3.29
CA LEU A 356 25.06 16.16 -2.57
C LEU A 356 24.64 15.05 -3.53
N ILE A 357 23.74 15.34 -4.49
CA ILE A 357 23.34 14.40 -5.54
C ILE A 357 24.57 13.90 -6.29
N ALA A 358 25.37 14.83 -6.83
CA ALA A 358 26.56 14.46 -7.61
C ALA A 358 27.58 13.65 -6.81
N ASP A 359 27.69 13.82 -5.51
CA ASP A 359 28.59 13.03 -4.66
C ASP A 359 28.02 11.63 -4.38
N LEU A 360 26.73 11.53 -4.09
CA LEU A 360 26.06 10.23 -3.87
C LEU A 360 26.07 9.36 -5.11
N GLU A 361 25.84 9.94 -6.30
CA GLU A 361 25.89 9.21 -7.59
C GLU A 361 27.27 8.62 -7.91
N ARG A 362 28.35 9.23 -7.35
CA ARG A 362 29.72 8.76 -7.51
C ARG A 362 30.13 7.67 -6.53
N LEU A 363 29.30 7.35 -5.53
CA LEU A 363 29.60 6.26 -4.61
C LEU A 363 29.72 4.93 -5.38
N PRO A 364 30.74 4.11 -5.07
CA PRO A 364 30.93 2.83 -5.73
C PRO A 364 29.74 1.88 -5.45
N GLU A 365 29.49 1.02 -6.41
CA GLU A 365 28.48 -0.04 -6.33
C GLU A 365 29.17 -1.38 -6.55
N SER A 366 29.15 -2.25 -5.54
CA SER A 366 29.75 -3.57 -5.60
C SER A 366 28.73 -4.67 -5.96
N ASP A 367 27.47 -4.44 -5.66
CA ASP A 367 26.37 -5.36 -5.93
C ASP A 367 25.02 -4.62 -6.05
N SER A 368 24.01 -5.32 -6.50
CA SER A 368 22.69 -4.78 -6.75
C SER A 368 21.95 -4.26 -5.50
N LEU A 369 22.29 -4.77 -4.31
CA LEU A 369 21.71 -4.28 -3.06
C LEU A 369 22.28 -2.90 -2.70
N GLN A 370 23.58 -2.71 -2.84
CA GLN A 370 24.24 -1.41 -2.62
C GLN A 370 23.77 -0.38 -3.65
N GLY A 371 23.59 -0.75 -4.92
CA GLY A 371 23.03 0.10 -5.94
C GLY A 371 21.63 0.59 -5.58
N TRP A 372 20.76 -0.30 -5.11
CA TRP A 372 19.44 0.05 -4.64
C TRP A 372 19.49 0.99 -3.42
N GLN A 373 20.34 0.71 -2.43
CA GLN A 373 20.52 1.57 -1.26
C GLN A 373 21.01 2.97 -1.65
N ARG A 374 21.97 3.05 -2.60
CA ARG A 374 22.44 4.35 -3.13
C ARG A 374 21.31 5.13 -3.80
N ASN A 375 20.50 4.49 -4.63
CA ASN A 375 19.36 5.13 -5.31
C ASN A 375 18.36 5.71 -4.32
N ILE A 376 18.04 4.99 -3.23
CA ILE A 376 17.21 5.50 -2.14
C ILE A 376 17.83 6.76 -1.51
N LEU A 377 19.15 6.79 -1.30
CA LEU A 377 19.81 7.95 -0.73
C LEU A 377 19.82 9.14 -1.69
N VAL A 378 19.99 8.90 -2.99
CA VAL A 378 19.99 9.93 -4.04
C VAL A 378 18.58 10.50 -4.26
N SER A 379 17.53 9.71 -4.12
CA SER A 379 16.15 10.17 -4.30
C SER A 379 15.75 11.28 -3.34
N VAL A 380 16.24 11.25 -2.10
CA VAL A 380 15.89 12.24 -1.07
C VAL A 380 16.30 13.67 -1.44
N PRO A 381 17.58 13.98 -1.76
CA PRO A 381 17.95 15.32 -2.16
C PRO A 381 17.32 15.75 -3.49
N HIS A 382 17.04 14.86 -4.44
CA HIS A 382 16.25 15.16 -5.64
C HIS A 382 14.85 15.64 -5.28
N TYR A 383 14.15 14.91 -4.43
CA TYR A 383 12.82 15.30 -3.95
C TYR A 383 12.84 16.65 -3.23
N LEU A 384 13.79 16.84 -2.30
CA LEU A 384 13.90 18.10 -1.54
C LEU A 384 14.19 19.29 -2.45
N ARG A 385 15.00 19.11 -3.48
CA ARG A 385 15.30 20.14 -4.49
C ARG A 385 14.03 20.53 -5.25
N ASN A 386 13.29 19.57 -5.78
CA ASN A 386 12.03 19.84 -6.48
C ASN A 386 10.99 20.46 -5.53
N ARG A 387 10.84 19.93 -4.34
CA ARG A 387 9.94 20.47 -3.31
C ARG A 387 10.28 21.91 -2.94
N GLY A 388 11.57 22.23 -2.84
CA GLY A 388 12.06 23.58 -2.50
C GLY A 388 11.56 24.65 -3.48
N HIS A 389 11.56 24.36 -4.78
CA HIS A 389 11.11 25.30 -5.81
C HIS A 389 9.61 25.65 -5.70
N TYR A 390 8.76 24.72 -5.26
CA TYR A 390 7.30 24.89 -5.25
C TYR A 390 6.73 25.02 -3.83
N ARG A 391 7.59 25.03 -2.81
CA ARG A 391 7.17 25.07 -1.41
C ARG A 391 6.23 26.22 -1.12
N GLN A 392 6.59 27.43 -1.50
CA GLN A 392 5.80 28.64 -1.24
C GLN A 392 4.42 28.56 -1.90
N TRP A 393 4.34 28.08 -3.14
CA TRP A 393 3.08 27.89 -3.83
C TRP A 393 2.14 26.92 -3.09
N CYS A 394 2.65 25.75 -2.65
CA CYS A 394 1.86 24.79 -1.90
C CYS A 394 1.38 25.37 -0.57
N GLU A 395 2.29 25.94 0.23
CA GLU A 395 1.97 26.46 1.55
C GLU A 395 0.95 27.60 1.50
N GLN A 396 1.12 28.53 0.57
CA GLN A 396 0.17 29.65 0.38
C GLN A 396 -1.21 29.15 -0.06
N ALA A 397 -1.27 28.18 -0.99
CA ALA A 397 -2.54 27.62 -1.44
C ALA A 397 -3.24 26.88 -0.28
N ASP A 398 -2.55 26.01 0.46
CA ASP A 398 -3.12 25.27 1.58
C ASP A 398 -3.63 26.19 2.70
N ILE A 399 -2.89 27.26 3.01
CA ILE A 399 -3.32 28.27 3.99
C ILE A 399 -4.56 29.01 3.51
N ALA A 400 -4.56 29.51 2.27
CA ALA A 400 -5.67 30.28 1.71
C ALA A 400 -6.96 29.46 1.58
N GLU A 401 -6.86 28.23 1.11
CA GLU A 401 -8.00 27.32 0.96
C GLU A 401 -8.58 26.95 2.33
N THR A 402 -7.73 26.66 3.31
CA THR A 402 -8.17 26.37 4.68
C THR A 402 -8.81 27.61 5.34
N ALA A 403 -8.22 28.80 5.16
CA ALA A 403 -8.79 30.05 5.67
C ALA A 403 -10.19 30.32 5.09
N THR A 404 -10.34 30.11 3.78
CA THR A 404 -11.62 30.27 3.08
C THR A 404 -12.69 29.30 3.63
N LEU A 405 -12.34 28.01 3.78
CA LEU A 405 -13.27 26.99 4.25
C LEU A 405 -13.68 27.20 5.72
N THR A 406 -12.71 27.55 6.58
CA THR A 406 -12.95 27.67 8.03
C THR A 406 -13.43 29.08 8.46
N GLY A 407 -13.33 30.07 7.57
CA GLY A 407 -13.62 31.49 7.90
C GLY A 407 -12.64 32.12 8.90
N LYS A 408 -11.46 31.52 9.08
CA LYS A 408 -10.45 31.96 10.07
C LYS A 408 -9.25 32.57 9.38
N GLN A 409 -8.61 33.55 10.05
CA GLN A 409 -7.27 34.02 9.65
C GLN A 409 -6.23 32.97 10.05
N ILE A 410 -5.37 32.57 9.13
CA ILE A 410 -4.36 31.53 9.29
C ILE A 410 -3.01 32.04 8.81
N ASN A 411 -1.95 31.85 9.61
CA ASN A 411 -0.63 32.44 9.35
C ASN A 411 0.40 31.41 8.86
N ASN A 412 0.21 30.12 9.11
CA ASN A 412 1.15 29.06 8.72
C ASN A 412 0.45 27.70 8.59
N LEU A 413 1.14 26.71 8.00
CA LEU A 413 0.59 25.36 7.78
C LEU A 413 0.18 24.62 9.05
N THR A 414 0.96 24.72 10.13
CA THR A 414 0.64 24.07 11.41
C THR A 414 -0.68 24.60 11.98
N GLU A 415 -0.91 25.90 11.83
CA GLU A 415 -2.17 26.53 12.22
C GLU A 415 -3.30 26.13 11.26
N ALA A 416 -3.02 26.03 9.96
CA ALA A 416 -3.98 25.53 8.96
C ALA A 416 -4.44 24.12 9.30
N ASP A 417 -3.55 23.18 9.51
CA ASP A 417 -3.88 21.79 9.80
C ASP A 417 -4.65 21.64 11.10
N ARG A 418 -4.28 22.38 12.14
CA ARG A 418 -5.03 22.40 13.40
C ARG A 418 -6.45 22.92 13.21
N ASN A 419 -6.61 24.08 12.56
CA ASN A 419 -7.92 24.67 12.32
C ASN A 419 -8.79 23.82 11.42
N LEU A 420 -8.20 23.18 10.40
CA LEU A 420 -8.89 22.25 9.53
C LEU A 420 -9.37 21.01 10.28
N THR A 421 -8.50 20.43 11.11
CA THR A 421 -8.86 19.29 11.98
C THR A 421 -10.03 19.63 12.91
N ASP A 422 -9.97 20.80 13.57
CA ASP A 422 -11.05 21.23 14.48
C ASP A 422 -12.35 21.54 13.72
N PHE A 423 -12.27 22.09 12.52
CA PHE A 423 -13.42 22.27 11.64
C PHE A 423 -14.07 20.94 11.27
N ILE A 424 -13.26 19.97 10.82
CA ILE A 424 -13.74 18.64 10.40
C ILE A 424 -14.45 17.91 11.54
N LYS A 425 -13.97 18.03 12.79
CA LYS A 425 -14.61 17.41 13.96
C LYS A 425 -16.06 17.85 14.17
N THR A 426 -16.42 19.04 13.70
CA THR A 426 -17.77 19.61 13.85
C THR A 426 -18.55 19.68 12.55
N ALA A 427 -17.90 19.45 11.41
CA ALA A 427 -18.50 19.50 10.08
C ALA A 427 -19.53 18.37 9.87
N GLY A 428 -20.66 18.71 9.27
CA GLY A 428 -21.67 17.76 8.81
C GLY A 428 -21.45 17.32 7.36
N PRO A 429 -22.33 16.43 6.84
CA PRO A 429 -22.24 15.90 5.48
C PRO A 429 -22.28 16.97 4.38
N GLU A 430 -22.85 18.14 4.65
CA GLU A 430 -22.93 19.28 3.71
C GLU A 430 -21.54 19.84 3.37
N GLN A 431 -20.52 19.54 4.19
CA GLN A 431 -19.13 19.96 3.95
C GLN A 431 -18.31 18.92 3.18
N ASP A 432 -18.83 17.72 2.94
CA ASP A 432 -18.09 16.62 2.31
C ASP A 432 -17.54 17.02 0.92
N ALA A 433 -18.33 17.69 0.10
CA ALA A 433 -17.90 18.16 -1.24
C ALA A 433 -16.76 19.19 -1.16
N ALA A 434 -16.85 20.14 -0.22
CA ALA A 434 -15.82 21.17 -0.05
C ALA A 434 -14.52 20.58 0.47
N LEU A 435 -14.59 19.67 1.44
CA LEU A 435 -13.44 18.96 2.00
C LEU A 435 -12.80 18.04 0.98
N THR A 436 -13.59 17.31 0.18
CA THR A 436 -13.08 16.47 -0.92
C THR A 436 -12.28 17.29 -1.94
N ARG A 437 -12.80 18.46 -2.39
CA ARG A 437 -12.05 19.36 -3.28
C ARG A 437 -10.77 19.87 -2.64
N LEU A 438 -10.82 20.30 -1.38
CA LEU A 438 -9.65 20.83 -0.65
C LEU A 438 -8.54 19.77 -0.59
N PHE A 439 -8.84 18.56 -0.14
CA PHE A 439 -7.84 17.49 -0.03
C PHE A 439 -7.37 17.02 -1.40
N HIS A 440 -8.26 16.89 -2.38
CA HIS A 440 -7.85 16.57 -3.75
C HIS A 440 -6.82 17.57 -4.28
N ARG A 441 -7.08 18.90 -4.18
CA ARG A 441 -6.15 19.94 -4.62
C ARG A 441 -4.83 19.90 -3.85
N ARG A 442 -4.89 19.70 -2.52
CA ARG A 442 -3.69 19.58 -1.67
C ARG A 442 -2.78 18.46 -2.16
N PHE A 443 -3.31 17.27 -2.35
CA PHE A 443 -2.51 16.12 -2.79
C PHE A 443 -2.16 16.16 -4.29
N LEU A 444 -2.99 16.76 -5.13
CA LEU A 444 -2.65 17.00 -6.54
C LEU A 444 -1.45 17.94 -6.67
N ARG A 445 -1.31 18.97 -5.83
CA ARG A 445 -0.11 19.82 -5.79
C ARG A 445 1.14 18.98 -5.51
N HIS A 446 1.09 18.06 -4.56
CA HIS A 446 2.21 17.16 -4.28
C HIS A 446 2.51 16.23 -5.47
N CYS A 447 1.49 15.66 -6.11
CA CYS A 447 1.65 14.82 -7.30
C CYS A 447 2.30 15.60 -8.46
N LEU A 448 1.89 16.85 -8.68
CA LEU A 448 2.48 17.73 -9.71
C LEU A 448 3.96 18.03 -9.44
N ILE A 449 4.36 18.26 -8.18
CA ILE A 449 5.77 18.45 -7.81
C ILE A 449 6.59 17.18 -8.07
N ILE A 450 6.03 16.03 -7.76
CA ILE A 450 6.69 14.74 -7.99
C ILE A 450 6.84 14.47 -9.49
N ALA A 451 5.81 14.77 -10.28
CA ALA A 451 5.82 14.62 -11.72
C ALA A 451 6.76 15.61 -12.44
N GLY A 452 6.99 16.77 -11.83
CA GLY A 452 7.87 17.81 -12.38
C GLY A 452 7.22 18.73 -13.43
N PRO A 453 8.00 19.69 -13.99
CA PRO A 453 7.47 20.75 -14.85
C PRO A 453 6.99 20.28 -16.24
N ASP A 454 7.56 19.20 -16.78
CA ASP A 454 7.20 18.67 -18.09
C ASP A 454 6.94 17.15 -17.97
N PRO A 455 5.88 16.76 -17.26
CA PRO A 455 5.61 15.33 -17.04
C PRO A 455 5.18 14.65 -18.32
N SER A 456 5.56 13.38 -18.48
CA SER A 456 4.94 12.52 -19.48
C SER A 456 3.42 12.50 -19.27
N PRO A 457 2.60 12.49 -20.34
CA PRO A 457 1.13 12.35 -20.22
C PRO A 457 0.71 11.14 -19.37
N ASP A 458 1.53 10.08 -19.39
CA ASP A 458 1.30 8.84 -18.65
C ASP A 458 2.04 8.79 -17.30
N HIS A 459 2.51 9.93 -16.77
CA HIS A 459 3.23 9.94 -15.51
C HIS A 459 2.34 9.41 -14.37
N ILE A 460 2.80 8.37 -13.68
CA ILE A 460 1.97 7.63 -12.73
C ILE A 460 1.49 8.47 -11.54
N ALA A 461 2.24 9.51 -11.14
CA ALA A 461 1.80 10.46 -10.11
C ALA A 461 0.55 11.25 -10.53
N LEU A 462 0.26 11.35 -11.83
CA LEU A 462 -0.89 12.08 -12.38
C LEU A 462 -1.98 11.16 -12.93
N ALA A 463 -1.76 9.85 -12.92
CA ALA A 463 -2.73 8.88 -13.39
C ALA A 463 -4.04 8.96 -12.58
N VAL A 464 -5.15 9.23 -13.26
CA VAL A 464 -6.50 9.38 -12.68
C VAL A 464 -7.15 8.01 -12.54
N MET A 465 -8.01 7.85 -11.53
CA MET A 465 -8.78 6.63 -11.34
C MET A 465 -9.92 6.55 -12.34
N GLU A 466 -10.08 5.40 -13.01
CA GLU A 466 -11.22 5.17 -13.89
C GLU A 466 -12.52 5.04 -13.08
N PRO A 467 -13.61 5.70 -13.53
CA PRO A 467 -14.93 5.55 -12.93
C PRO A 467 -15.45 4.12 -13.05
N ILE A 468 -16.11 3.61 -12.00
CA ILE A 468 -16.69 2.27 -11.96
C ILE A 468 -18.23 2.31 -11.91
N LEU A 469 -18.83 3.35 -11.34
CA LEU A 469 -20.27 3.46 -11.17
C LEU A 469 -21.02 3.61 -12.51
N ASN A 470 -20.37 4.15 -13.53
CA ASN A 470 -20.91 4.23 -14.89
C ASN A 470 -20.95 2.88 -15.63
N ARG A 471 -20.35 1.83 -15.05
CA ARG A 471 -20.31 0.47 -15.58
C ARG A 471 -21.41 -0.43 -14.98
N ARG A 472 -22.27 0.09 -14.13
CA ARG A 472 -23.44 -0.66 -13.67
C ARG A 472 -24.25 -1.15 -14.88
N PRO A 473 -24.70 -2.43 -14.89
CA PRO A 473 -25.74 -2.84 -15.80
C PRO A 473 -26.96 -1.91 -15.63
N ALA A 474 -27.57 -1.50 -16.72
CA ALA A 474 -28.82 -0.76 -16.64
C ALA A 474 -29.78 -1.57 -15.76
N GLN A 475 -30.25 -0.98 -14.67
CA GLN A 475 -31.32 -1.62 -13.89
C GLN A 475 -32.50 -1.76 -14.85
N ASP A 476 -32.85 -3.02 -15.16
CA ASP A 476 -34.11 -3.29 -15.86
C ASP A 476 -35.20 -2.63 -15.00
N SER A 477 -35.73 -1.53 -15.53
CA SER A 477 -36.92 -0.87 -14.98
C SER A 477 -38.11 -1.77 -15.27
N THR A 478 -38.17 -2.91 -14.60
CA THR A 478 -39.40 -3.68 -14.48
C THR A 478 -40.19 -3.10 -13.32
N VAL A 479 -41.12 -2.22 -13.71
CA VAL A 479 -42.28 -1.83 -12.90
C VAL A 479 -43.19 -3.02 -12.68
#